data_15038f45ee5b10c77c7eb35371fcf170
#
_entry.id   15038f45ee5b10c77c7eb35371fcf170
#
_cell.length_a   1.000
_cell.length_b   1.000
_cell.length_c   1.000
_cell.angle_alpha   90.00
_cell.angle_beta   90.00
_cell.angle_gamma   90.00
#
_symmetry.space_group_name_H-M   'P 1'
#
loop_
_entity.id
_entity.type
_entity.pdbx_description
1 polymer ?
#
loop_
_entity_poly.entity_id
_entity_poly.type
_entity_poly.pdbx_seq_one_letter_code
_entity_poly.pdbx_strand_id
1 'polypeptide(L)'
;MPKRFTSKEERMVGLLMDMAMPRSLARTIVFFSKNEDCVCNHIQDVTDLRQPEVSTAMQYLKERGWIMTESLQQGRKGRPIISYKLAVPFDKMINTLIREEHAKIKDLRVKLNNLKQLTQ
;
A
#
# COMPACT_ATOMS: atom_id res chain seq x y z
N MET A 1 2.54 -18.38 15.28
CA MET A 1 1.41 -17.51 14.92
C MET A 1 1.90 -16.27 14.21
N PRO A 2 1.32 -15.92 13.08
CA PRO A 2 1.69 -14.67 12.43
C PRO A 2 1.31 -13.50 13.32
N LYS A 3 2.19 -12.51 13.38
CA LYS A 3 1.95 -11.32 14.18
C LYS A 3 0.97 -10.42 13.45
N ARG A 4 -0.15 -10.15 14.07
CA ARG A 4 -1.12 -9.17 13.57
C ARG A 4 -0.55 -7.76 13.74
N PHE A 5 -1.23 -6.81 13.13
CA PHE A 5 -0.83 -5.42 13.22
C PHE A 5 -0.86 -4.92 14.68
N THR A 6 0.15 -4.14 15.03
CA THR A 6 0.18 -3.44 16.31
C THR A 6 -0.79 -2.27 16.28
N SER A 7 -1.03 -1.65 17.46
CA SER A 7 -1.87 -0.46 17.54
C SER A 7 -1.34 0.66 16.64
N LYS A 8 -0.02 0.83 16.59
CA LYS A 8 0.62 1.83 15.73
C LYS A 8 0.34 1.55 14.26
N GLU A 9 0.44 0.30 13.87
CA GLU A 9 0.19 -0.11 12.48
C GLU A 9 -1.28 0.07 12.10
N GLU A 10 -2.20 -0.26 13.00
CA GLU A 10 -3.61 -0.02 12.75
C GLU A 10 -3.92 1.48 12.61
N ARG A 11 -3.24 2.33 13.37
CA ARG A 11 -3.37 3.78 13.20
C ARG A 11 -2.86 4.24 11.84
N MET A 12 -1.76 3.67 11.38
CA MET A 12 -1.24 3.97 10.04
C MET A 12 -2.26 3.60 8.97
N VAL A 13 -2.88 2.43 9.10
CA VAL A 13 -3.94 2.00 8.17
C VAL A 13 -5.07 3.02 8.18
N GLY A 14 -5.53 3.43 9.36
CA GLY A 14 -6.62 4.40 9.49
C GLY A 14 -6.32 5.72 8.83
N LEU A 15 -5.09 6.23 9.00
CA LEU A 15 -4.68 7.50 8.39
C LEU A 15 -4.65 7.39 6.86
N LEU A 16 -4.14 6.28 6.34
CA LEU A 16 -4.14 6.06 4.89
C LEU A 16 -5.56 5.99 4.34
N MET A 17 -6.46 5.32 5.05
CA MET A 17 -7.86 5.24 4.66
C MET A 17 -8.53 6.62 4.69
N ASP A 18 -8.16 7.47 5.66
CA ASP A 18 -8.65 8.84 5.72
C ASP A 18 -8.20 9.66 4.51
N MET A 19 -7.13 9.25 3.85
CA MET A 19 -6.65 9.87 2.62
C MET A 19 -7.31 9.26 1.38
N ALA A 20 -8.47 8.64 1.56
CA ALA A 20 -9.26 8.02 0.50
C ALA A 20 -8.61 6.78 -0.12
N MET A 21 -7.74 6.12 0.63
CA MET A 21 -7.12 4.88 0.17
C MET A 21 -8.00 3.68 0.54
N PRO A 22 -8.23 2.72 -0.38
CA PRO A 22 -8.99 1.52 -0.03
C PRO A 22 -8.33 0.75 1.11
N ARG A 23 -9.15 0.13 1.95
CA ARG A 23 -8.67 -0.63 3.11
C ARG A 23 -7.64 -1.70 2.72
N SER A 24 -7.92 -2.45 1.65
CA SER A 24 -7.02 -3.52 1.22
C SER A 24 -5.64 -2.99 0.86
N LEU A 25 -5.58 -1.86 0.16
CA LEU A 25 -4.31 -1.24 -0.23
C LEU A 25 -3.59 -0.69 1.00
N ALA A 26 -4.31 -0.01 1.89
CA ALA A 26 -3.72 0.57 3.10
C ALA A 26 -3.09 -0.52 3.98
N ARG A 27 -3.80 -1.62 4.20
CA ARG A 27 -3.27 -2.71 5.01
C ARG A 27 -2.07 -3.38 4.35
N THR A 28 -2.09 -3.54 3.03
CA THR A 28 -0.97 -4.13 2.31
C THR A 28 0.27 -3.23 2.38
N ILE A 29 0.10 -1.93 2.24
CA ILE A 29 1.22 -0.98 2.36
C ILE A 29 1.82 -1.05 3.77
N VAL A 30 0.99 -1.00 4.81
CA VAL A 30 1.47 -1.04 6.19
C VAL A 30 2.16 -2.36 6.51
N PHE A 31 1.73 -3.46 5.89
CA PHE A 31 2.42 -4.73 6.02
C PHE A 31 3.92 -4.60 5.71
N PHE A 32 4.27 -3.84 4.70
CA PHE A 32 5.65 -3.67 4.28
C PHE A 32 6.46 -2.78 5.21
N SER A 33 5.85 -2.17 6.23
CA SER A 33 6.60 -1.38 7.21
C SER A 33 7.58 -2.23 8.01
N LYS A 34 7.31 -3.53 8.13
CA LYS A 34 8.17 -4.47 8.86
C LYS A 34 8.68 -5.63 8.01
N ASN A 35 8.15 -5.80 6.81
CA ASN A 35 8.46 -6.95 5.97
C ASN A 35 8.91 -6.48 4.60
N GLU A 36 10.16 -6.74 4.24
CA GLU A 36 10.69 -6.32 2.96
C GLU A 36 10.31 -7.29 1.84
N ASP A 37 10.12 -8.56 2.19
CA ASP A 37 9.72 -9.58 1.24
C ASP A 37 8.69 -10.51 1.85
N CYS A 38 7.90 -11.15 1.02
CA CYS A 38 6.84 -12.01 1.51
C CYS A 38 6.19 -12.81 0.39
N VAL A 39 5.45 -13.85 0.78
CA VAL A 39 4.56 -14.57 -0.12
C VAL A 39 3.12 -14.23 0.23
N CYS A 40 2.21 -14.48 -0.71
CA CYS A 40 0.81 -14.08 -0.56
C CYS A 40 0.15 -14.60 0.73
N ASN A 41 0.42 -15.87 1.06
CA ASN A 41 -0.18 -16.47 2.26
C ASN A 41 0.21 -15.73 3.54
N HIS A 42 1.46 -15.29 3.63
CA HIS A 42 1.92 -14.53 4.79
C HIS A 42 1.19 -13.18 4.88
N ILE A 43 1.02 -12.51 3.74
CA ILE A 43 0.31 -11.23 3.71
C ILE A 43 -1.13 -11.43 4.19
N GLN A 44 -1.82 -12.46 3.69
CA GLN A 44 -3.20 -12.75 4.09
C GLN A 44 -3.32 -12.99 5.60
N ASP A 45 -2.38 -13.73 6.17
CA ASP A 45 -2.39 -14.07 7.59
C ASP A 45 -2.22 -12.84 8.48
N VAL A 46 -1.35 -11.90 8.08
CA VAL A 46 -1.06 -10.72 8.88
C VAL A 46 -2.09 -9.62 8.66
N THR A 47 -2.53 -9.41 7.42
CA THR A 47 -3.40 -8.30 7.05
C THR A 47 -4.89 -8.62 7.19
N ASP A 48 -5.23 -9.89 7.33
CA ASP A 48 -6.63 -10.36 7.36
C ASP A 48 -7.36 -10.01 6.06
N LEU A 49 -6.64 -10.02 4.95
CA LEU A 49 -7.19 -9.79 3.62
C LEU A 49 -7.37 -11.10 2.88
N ARG A 50 -8.31 -11.11 1.95
CA ARG A 50 -8.52 -12.24 1.06
C ARG A 50 -7.55 -12.16 -0.12
N GLN A 51 -7.28 -13.30 -0.73
CA GLN A 51 -6.33 -13.38 -1.84
C GLN A 51 -6.65 -12.39 -2.97
N PRO A 52 -7.91 -12.22 -3.43
CA PRO A 52 -8.19 -11.22 -4.46
C PRO A 52 -7.87 -9.79 -4.04
N GLU A 53 -8.09 -9.45 -2.76
CA GLU A 53 -7.75 -8.13 -2.23
C GLU A 53 -6.24 -7.90 -2.24
N VAL A 54 -5.48 -8.92 -1.84
CA VAL A 54 -4.01 -8.84 -1.88
C VAL A 54 -3.52 -8.67 -3.32
N SER A 55 -4.07 -9.45 -4.25
CA SER A 55 -3.69 -9.38 -5.67
C SER A 55 -3.93 -7.98 -6.24
N THR A 56 -5.08 -7.38 -5.96
CA THR A 56 -5.40 -6.04 -6.43
C THR A 56 -4.45 -5.01 -5.85
N ALA A 57 -4.16 -5.09 -4.55
CA ALA A 57 -3.23 -4.18 -3.90
C ALA A 57 -1.82 -4.32 -4.49
N MET A 58 -1.37 -5.55 -4.70
CA MET A 58 -0.04 -5.79 -5.27
C MET A 58 0.06 -5.28 -6.69
N GLN A 59 -1.00 -5.39 -7.49
CA GLN A 59 -1.02 -4.85 -8.84
C GLN A 59 -0.81 -3.34 -8.83
N TYR A 60 -1.48 -2.64 -7.92
CA TYR A 60 -1.30 -1.20 -7.76
C TYR A 60 0.15 -0.86 -7.40
N LEU A 61 0.71 -1.57 -6.42
CA LEU A 61 2.09 -1.31 -5.97
C LEU A 61 3.10 -1.62 -7.07
N LYS A 62 2.85 -2.68 -7.83
CA LYS A 62 3.71 -3.06 -8.95
C LYS A 62 3.69 -2.01 -10.05
N GLU A 63 2.51 -1.49 -10.39
CA GLU A 63 2.37 -0.44 -11.39
C GLU A 63 3.08 0.84 -10.99
N ARG A 64 3.14 1.12 -9.69
CA ARG A 64 3.88 2.28 -9.18
C ARG A 64 5.39 2.03 -9.08
N GLY A 65 5.85 0.82 -9.37
CA GLY A 65 7.26 0.47 -9.28
C GLY A 65 7.75 0.30 -7.84
N TRP A 66 6.85 0.10 -6.89
CA TRP A 66 7.19 0.01 -5.48
C TRP A 66 7.48 -1.41 -5.01
N ILE A 67 7.01 -2.40 -5.75
CA ILE A 67 7.32 -3.81 -5.46
C ILE A 67 7.77 -4.52 -6.72
N MET A 68 8.53 -5.60 -6.49
CA MET A 68 8.96 -6.54 -7.52
C MET A 68 8.39 -7.91 -7.19
N THR A 69 8.17 -8.70 -8.22
CA THR A 69 7.75 -10.09 -8.04
C THR A 69 8.86 -11.01 -8.47
N GLU A 70 9.00 -12.13 -7.76
CA GLU A 70 9.96 -13.15 -8.10
C GLU A 70 9.26 -14.50 -8.01
N SER A 71 9.46 -15.33 -9.02
CA SER A 71 8.90 -16.67 -9.04
C SER A 71 9.88 -17.62 -8.35
N LEU A 72 9.43 -18.24 -7.27
CA LEU A 72 10.24 -19.22 -6.55
C LEU A 72 9.80 -20.60 -6.95
N GLN A 73 10.73 -21.39 -7.45
CA GLN A 73 10.45 -22.78 -7.71
C GLN A 73 10.58 -23.55 -6.41
N GLN A 74 9.45 -23.72 -5.76
CA GLN A 74 9.45 -24.57 -4.56
C GLN A 74 8.49 -25.71 -4.74
N GLY A 75 9.06 -26.87 -4.79
CA GLY A 75 8.43 -28.08 -4.44
C GLY A 75 7.42 -28.63 -5.41
N ARG A 76 6.49 -29.24 -4.84
CA ARG A 76 5.60 -30.23 -5.42
C ARG A 76 4.79 -29.68 -6.60
N LYS A 77 4.85 -30.39 -7.72
CA LYS A 77 4.02 -30.15 -8.89
C LYS A 77 4.40 -28.95 -9.75
N GLY A 78 5.60 -28.41 -9.60
CA GLY A 78 6.09 -27.40 -10.52
C GLY A 78 5.33 -26.09 -10.53
N ARG A 79 4.49 -25.83 -9.53
CA ARG A 79 3.82 -24.54 -9.40
C ARG A 79 4.75 -23.52 -8.76
N PRO A 80 5.08 -22.45 -9.47
CA PRO A 80 5.92 -21.41 -8.85
C PRO A 80 5.14 -20.69 -7.76
N ILE A 81 5.84 -20.42 -6.67
CA ILE A 81 5.34 -19.56 -5.61
C ILE A 81 5.83 -18.16 -5.92
N ILE A 82 4.91 -17.18 -5.92
CA ILE A 82 5.28 -15.81 -6.18
C ILE A 82 5.65 -15.12 -4.88
N SER A 83 6.87 -14.58 -4.85
CA SER A 83 7.36 -13.76 -3.74
C SER A 83 7.27 -12.28 -4.15
N TYR A 84 6.85 -11.45 -3.21
CA TYR A 84 6.78 -10.00 -3.40
C TYR A 84 7.86 -9.35 -2.56
N LYS A 85 8.55 -8.38 -3.14
CA LYS A 85 9.64 -7.70 -2.48
C LYS A 85 9.56 -6.20 -2.74
N LEU A 86 9.87 -5.40 -1.72
CA LEU A 86 9.93 -3.95 -1.89
C LEU A 86 11.04 -3.57 -2.88
N ALA A 87 10.69 -2.75 -3.85
CA ALA A 87 11.66 -2.20 -4.80
C ALA A 87 12.21 -0.87 -4.32
N VAL A 88 11.56 -0.23 -3.35
CA VAL A 88 12.00 1.04 -2.76
C VAL A 88 11.82 0.94 -1.23
N PRO A 89 12.57 1.71 -0.45
CA PRO A 89 12.37 1.72 1.00
C PRO A 89 10.96 2.16 1.38
N PHE A 90 10.44 1.60 2.46
CA PHE A 90 9.08 1.90 2.92
C PHE A 90 8.87 3.39 3.18
N ASP A 91 9.84 4.02 3.83
CA ASP A 91 9.74 5.45 4.13
C ASP A 91 9.65 6.31 2.88
N LYS A 92 10.30 5.91 1.79
CA LYS A 92 10.18 6.62 0.51
C LYS A 92 8.79 6.49 -0.09
N MET A 93 8.17 5.31 0.05
CA MET A 93 6.77 5.12 -0.38
C MET A 93 5.85 6.08 0.37
N ILE A 94 5.99 6.13 1.68
CA ILE A 94 5.16 6.99 2.53
C ILE A 94 5.40 8.45 2.21
N ASN A 95 6.66 8.86 2.05
CA ASN A 95 6.99 10.24 1.71
C ASN A 95 6.40 10.67 0.36
N THR A 96 6.38 9.74 -0.60
CA THR A 96 5.75 10.01 -1.89
C THR A 96 4.25 10.23 -1.74
N LEU A 97 3.58 9.37 -0.95
CA LEU A 97 2.15 9.53 -0.69
C LEU A 97 1.86 10.86 0.02
N ILE A 98 2.67 11.24 0.98
CA ILE A 98 2.53 12.52 1.69
C ILE A 98 2.66 13.68 0.72
N ARG A 99 3.67 13.66 -0.16
CA ARG A 99 3.86 14.72 -1.14
C ARG A 99 2.68 14.82 -2.11
N GLU A 100 2.13 13.68 -2.51
CA GLU A 100 0.96 13.66 -3.41
C GLU A 100 -0.25 14.30 -2.73
N GLU A 101 -0.44 14.03 -1.45
CA GLU A 101 -1.54 14.64 -0.70
C GLU A 101 -1.33 16.15 -0.52
N HIS A 102 -0.10 16.59 -0.24
CA HIS A 102 0.21 18.02 -0.18
C HIS A 102 -0.05 18.73 -1.51
N ALA A 103 0.26 18.07 -2.63
CA ALA A 103 -0.04 18.63 -3.95
C ALA A 103 -1.55 18.81 -4.15
N LYS A 104 -2.34 17.85 -3.66
CA LYS A 104 -3.82 17.96 -3.73
C LYS A 104 -4.33 19.11 -2.87
N ILE A 105 -3.76 19.33 -1.70
CA ILE A 105 -4.12 20.43 -0.83
C ILE A 105 -3.85 21.76 -1.53
N LYS A 106 -2.68 21.90 -2.13
CA LYS A 106 -2.30 23.11 -2.85
C LYS A 106 -3.24 23.37 -4.02
N ASP A 107 -3.54 22.34 -4.80
CA ASP A 107 -4.45 22.44 -5.93
C ASP A 107 -5.84 22.84 -5.48
N LEU A 108 -6.34 22.27 -4.40
CA LEU A 108 -7.63 22.59 -3.84
C LEU A 108 -7.70 24.05 -3.38
N ARG A 109 -6.65 24.56 -2.76
CA ARG A 109 -6.57 25.96 -2.33
C ARG A 109 -6.70 26.92 -3.52
N VAL A 110 -6.02 26.58 -4.61
CA VAL A 110 -6.09 27.39 -5.84
C VAL A 110 -7.54 27.41 -6.37
N LYS A 111 -8.17 26.24 -6.40
CA LYS A 111 -9.57 26.13 -6.88
C LYS A 111 -10.52 26.91 -5.99
N LEU A 112 -10.35 26.84 -4.68
CA LEU A 112 -11.18 27.59 -3.75
C LEU A 112 -11.04 29.10 -3.94
N ASN A 113 -9.80 29.56 -4.12
CA ASN A 113 -9.53 30.97 -4.40
C ASN A 113 -10.17 31.43 -5.69
N ASN A 114 -10.03 30.64 -6.75
CA ASN A 114 -10.62 30.98 -8.05
C ASN A 114 -12.13 31.04 -7.95
N LEU A 115 -12.75 30.10 -7.25
CA LEU A 115 -14.21 30.09 -7.07
C LEU A 115 -14.66 31.36 -6.35
N LYS A 116 -13.96 31.74 -5.28
CA LYS A 116 -14.28 32.93 -4.51
C LYS A 116 -14.24 34.19 -5.39
N GLN A 117 -13.18 34.30 -6.21
CA GLN A 117 -13.05 35.45 -7.10
C GLN A 117 -14.15 35.52 -8.13
N LEU A 118 -14.63 34.38 -8.63
CA LEU A 118 -15.71 34.35 -9.61
C LEU A 118 -17.05 34.73 -9.03
N THR A 119 -17.23 34.66 -7.72
CA THR A 119 -18.49 35.01 -7.06
C THR A 119 -18.55 36.45 -6.55
N GLN A 120 -17.47 37.19 -6.69
CA GLN A 120 -17.42 38.61 -6.28
C GLN A 120 -17.84 39.56 -7.39
#